data_1d58baa956010997092745108b0ed319
#
_entry.id   1d58baa956010997092745108b0ed319
#
_cell.length_a   1.000
_cell.length_b   1.000
_cell.length_c   1.000
_cell.angle_alpha   90.00
_cell.angle_beta   90.00
_cell.angle_gamma   90.00
#
_symmetry.space_group_name_H-M   'P 1'
#
loop_
_entity.id
_entity.type
_entity.pdbx_description
1 polymer ?
#
loop_
_entity_poly.entity_id
_entity_poly.type
_entity_poly.pdbx_seq_one_letter_code
_entity_poly.pdbx_strand_id
1 'polypeptide(L)'
;MSFDLLIQGGTVIDGTGAPRIKADVGIKGDRMTAIGELSAGDAATVIDAAGCVVAPGFIDVHNHMDGWLLKQSHVPSKTLQGFTTEVIGLDGISYAPVNEQTAREWIFYLKALDGLQLSDYEGWESLGEFMQCLEGRNVQNAATHVPYANVRSLACGFGRGSVDDYQMRQIKDVVRQGMEQGAVGLSTGLDYIVQCFADTDELVEVCNVVAEFGGLYATHMRYKSGTMRALREAVEIGRRSGVKVHISHFKGVDAAAVAVNQIEDLLPRPIDARPRSCAGPARCVSVFIRHHRTSQRAWR
;
A
#
# COMPACT_ATOMS: atom_id res chain seq x y z
N MET A 1 16.97 -0.11 -34.25
CA MET A 1 16.72 -1.09 -33.17
C MET A 1 15.31 -0.90 -32.71
N SER A 2 14.56 -1.99 -32.57
CA SER A 2 13.14 -1.95 -32.15
C SER A 2 13.00 -1.85 -30.65
N PHE A 3 14.03 -2.30 -29.86
CA PHE A 3 14.03 -2.37 -28.41
C PHE A 3 15.28 -1.71 -27.80
N ASP A 4 15.13 -1.12 -26.65
CA ASP A 4 16.25 -0.63 -25.84
C ASP A 4 16.85 -1.77 -25.04
N LEU A 5 15.99 -2.70 -24.58
CA LEU A 5 16.37 -3.89 -23.84
C LEU A 5 15.58 -5.11 -24.33
N LEU A 6 16.28 -6.22 -24.51
CA LEU A 6 15.70 -7.54 -24.77
C LEU A 6 16.10 -8.50 -23.66
N ILE A 7 15.12 -9.13 -23.01
CA ILE A 7 15.34 -10.25 -22.09
C ILE A 7 15.07 -11.53 -22.87
N GLN A 8 16.10 -12.34 -23.13
CA GLN A 8 16.05 -13.45 -24.06
C GLN A 8 16.10 -14.83 -23.38
N GLY A 9 15.33 -15.79 -23.90
CA GLY A 9 15.41 -17.21 -23.53
C GLY A 9 14.78 -17.58 -22.18
N GLY A 10 14.05 -16.66 -21.55
CA GLY A 10 13.45 -16.86 -20.24
C GLY A 10 12.18 -17.71 -20.21
N THR A 11 11.75 -18.07 -19.00
CA THR A 11 10.41 -18.59 -18.75
C THR A 11 9.54 -17.47 -18.20
N VAL A 12 8.61 -16.95 -19.00
CA VAL A 12 7.75 -15.82 -18.62
C VAL A 12 6.60 -16.31 -17.76
N ILE A 13 6.40 -15.61 -16.62
CA ILE A 13 5.25 -15.75 -15.71
C ILE A 13 4.69 -14.35 -15.49
N ASP A 14 3.55 -14.05 -16.11
CA ASP A 14 3.00 -12.69 -16.17
C ASP A 14 2.19 -12.24 -14.93
N GLY A 15 1.99 -13.14 -13.96
CA GLY A 15 1.22 -12.84 -12.74
C GLY A 15 -0.30 -12.92 -12.91
N THR A 16 -0.83 -13.21 -14.09
CA THR A 16 -2.29 -13.31 -14.34
C THR A 16 -2.89 -14.64 -13.90
N GLY A 17 -2.04 -15.64 -13.63
CA GLY A 17 -2.43 -17.03 -13.39
C GLY A 17 -2.48 -17.87 -14.67
N ALA A 18 -2.14 -17.30 -15.82
CA ALA A 18 -1.97 -18.03 -17.07
C ALA A 18 -0.78 -19.01 -17.00
N PRO A 19 -0.75 -20.08 -17.80
CA PRO A 19 0.40 -20.98 -17.89
C PRO A 19 1.67 -20.21 -18.27
N ARG A 20 2.79 -20.60 -17.66
CA ARG A 20 4.12 -20.08 -18.03
C ARG A 20 4.45 -20.43 -19.47
N ILE A 21 5.16 -19.53 -20.17
CA ILE A 21 5.61 -19.71 -21.55
C ILE A 21 7.12 -19.47 -21.68
N LYS A 22 7.76 -20.15 -22.65
CA LYS A 22 9.11 -19.78 -23.09
C LYS A 22 8.97 -18.64 -24.07
N ALA A 23 9.55 -17.48 -23.76
CA ALA A 23 9.48 -16.31 -24.62
C ALA A 23 10.58 -15.30 -24.27
N ASP A 24 10.85 -14.41 -25.20
CA ASP A 24 11.65 -13.22 -25.02
C ASP A 24 10.73 -12.02 -24.67
N VAL A 25 11.28 -11.02 -23.99
CA VAL A 25 10.57 -9.79 -23.64
C VAL A 25 11.32 -8.58 -24.17
N GLY A 26 10.70 -7.85 -25.10
CA GLY A 26 11.23 -6.62 -25.68
C GLY A 26 10.69 -5.37 -24.97
N ILE A 27 11.60 -4.48 -24.56
CA ILE A 27 11.31 -3.26 -23.81
C ILE A 27 11.79 -2.05 -24.62
N LYS A 28 10.95 -1.02 -24.69
CA LYS A 28 11.25 0.27 -25.27
C LYS A 28 10.82 1.40 -24.34
N GLY A 29 11.77 2.24 -23.92
CA GLY A 29 11.55 3.21 -22.86
C GLY A 29 11.12 2.52 -21.56
N ASP A 30 9.97 2.90 -21.05
CA ASP A 30 9.36 2.39 -19.83
C ASP A 30 8.32 1.27 -20.06
N ARG A 31 8.23 0.75 -21.31
CA ARG A 31 7.16 -0.17 -21.71
C ARG A 31 7.69 -1.51 -22.20
N MET A 32 7.09 -2.59 -21.76
CA MET A 32 7.15 -3.88 -22.45
C MET A 32 6.31 -3.78 -23.73
N THR A 33 6.95 -3.90 -24.90
CA THR A 33 6.30 -3.70 -26.20
C THR A 33 6.09 -4.98 -27.00
N ALA A 34 6.81 -6.06 -26.64
CA ALA A 34 6.67 -7.35 -27.27
C ALA A 34 7.00 -8.51 -26.33
N ILE A 35 6.27 -9.61 -26.47
CA ILE A 35 6.56 -10.90 -25.82
C ILE A 35 6.41 -11.98 -26.91
N GLY A 36 7.46 -12.82 -27.11
CA GLY A 36 7.45 -13.86 -28.13
C GLY A 36 8.87 -14.25 -28.52
N GLU A 37 9.05 -14.78 -29.74
CA GLU A 37 10.37 -15.02 -30.32
C GLU A 37 10.88 -13.73 -30.95
N LEU A 38 11.95 -13.13 -30.36
CA LEU A 38 12.50 -11.85 -30.79
C LEU A 38 13.98 -11.99 -31.18
N SER A 39 14.44 -11.11 -32.11
CA SER A 39 15.82 -11.13 -32.57
C SER A 39 16.74 -10.28 -31.72
N ALA A 40 17.86 -10.83 -31.25
CA ALA A 40 18.88 -10.09 -30.50
C ALA A 40 19.43 -8.86 -31.31
N GLY A 41 19.42 -8.91 -32.63
CA GLY A 41 19.85 -7.80 -33.51
C GLY A 41 18.93 -6.57 -33.47
N ASP A 42 17.73 -6.70 -32.89
CA ASP A 42 16.75 -5.64 -32.78
C ASP A 42 16.85 -4.84 -31.47
N ALA A 43 17.76 -5.18 -30.56
CA ALA A 43 17.90 -4.55 -29.26
C ALA A 43 19.27 -3.88 -29.06
N ALA A 44 19.29 -2.77 -28.31
CA ALA A 44 20.51 -2.10 -27.89
C ALA A 44 21.27 -2.89 -26.82
N THR A 45 20.52 -3.51 -25.90
CA THR A 45 21.05 -4.35 -24.82
C THR A 45 20.29 -5.67 -24.77
N VAL A 46 21.00 -6.78 -24.57
CA VAL A 46 20.41 -8.12 -24.41
C VAL A 46 20.79 -8.69 -23.06
N ILE A 47 19.80 -9.18 -22.31
CA ILE A 47 19.99 -9.95 -21.09
C ILE A 47 19.67 -11.41 -21.42
N ASP A 48 20.65 -12.30 -21.24
CA ASP A 48 20.40 -13.73 -21.31
C ASP A 48 19.68 -14.21 -20.04
N ALA A 49 18.45 -14.68 -20.22
CA ALA A 49 17.60 -15.24 -19.16
C ALA A 49 17.41 -16.75 -19.32
N ALA A 50 18.30 -17.44 -20.06
CA ALA A 50 18.21 -18.88 -20.21
C ALA A 50 18.25 -19.59 -18.85
N GLY A 51 17.26 -20.43 -18.58
CA GLY A 51 17.11 -21.11 -17.28
C GLY A 51 16.47 -20.26 -16.18
N CYS A 52 16.23 -18.96 -16.41
CA CYS A 52 15.63 -18.04 -15.45
C CYS A 52 14.11 -17.90 -15.66
N VAL A 53 13.43 -17.42 -14.63
CA VAL A 53 12.06 -16.93 -14.70
C VAL A 53 12.09 -15.42 -14.94
N VAL A 54 11.29 -14.96 -15.91
CA VAL A 54 11.04 -13.54 -16.16
C VAL A 54 9.63 -13.25 -15.68
N ALA A 55 9.50 -12.37 -14.71
CA ALA A 55 8.21 -12.00 -14.11
C ALA A 55 8.16 -10.50 -13.82
N PRO A 56 6.96 -9.91 -13.68
CA PRO A 56 6.85 -8.56 -13.11
C PRO A 56 7.55 -8.46 -11.77
N GLY A 57 8.17 -7.32 -11.48
CA GLY A 57 8.75 -7.07 -10.17
C GLY A 57 7.69 -7.16 -9.07
N PHE A 58 8.10 -7.63 -7.90
CA PHE A 58 7.19 -7.75 -6.76
C PHE A 58 6.85 -6.38 -6.19
N ILE A 59 5.60 -6.24 -5.73
CA ILE A 59 5.11 -5.06 -5.01
C ILE A 59 5.02 -5.44 -3.54
N ASP A 60 5.76 -4.74 -2.69
CA ASP A 60 5.58 -4.86 -1.24
C ASP A 60 4.43 -3.96 -0.81
N VAL A 61 3.30 -4.58 -0.49
CA VAL A 61 2.05 -3.86 -0.18
C VAL A 61 1.91 -3.50 1.29
N HIS A 62 2.89 -3.86 2.12
CA HIS A 62 2.92 -3.49 3.53
C HIS A 62 4.34 -3.48 4.08
N ASN A 63 4.89 -2.30 4.27
CA ASN A 63 6.20 -2.06 4.87
C ASN A 63 6.24 -0.69 5.55
N HIS A 64 7.37 -0.39 6.20
CA HIS A 64 7.66 0.88 6.83
C HIS A 64 9.02 1.40 6.32
N MET A 65 9.13 1.53 5.01
CA MET A 65 10.35 2.01 4.35
C MET A 65 10.36 3.52 4.12
N ASP A 66 9.37 4.24 4.64
CA ASP A 66 9.12 5.67 4.40
C ASP A 66 10.40 6.51 4.59
N GLY A 67 11.04 6.39 5.76
CA GLY A 67 12.28 7.11 6.05
C GLY A 67 13.51 6.51 5.34
N TRP A 68 13.54 5.21 5.13
CA TRP A 68 14.66 4.57 4.44
C TRP A 68 14.78 4.98 2.98
N LEU A 69 13.67 5.14 2.29
CA LEU A 69 13.63 5.59 0.89
C LEU A 69 14.15 7.02 0.72
N LEU A 70 14.01 7.89 1.74
CA LEU A 70 14.65 9.21 1.74
C LEU A 70 16.16 9.13 1.92
N LYS A 71 16.65 8.19 2.74
CA LYS A 71 18.05 8.10 3.15
C LYS A 71 18.91 7.26 2.22
N GLN A 72 18.33 6.32 1.51
CA GLN A 72 19.07 5.35 0.68
C GLN A 72 18.44 5.23 -0.71
N SER A 73 19.25 5.49 -1.74
CA SER A 73 18.84 5.33 -3.14
C SER A 73 18.61 3.86 -3.53
N HIS A 74 19.12 2.92 -2.78
CA HIS A 74 19.00 1.49 -3.04
C HIS A 74 18.92 0.71 -1.73
N VAL A 75 17.93 -0.17 -1.62
CA VAL A 75 17.74 -1.08 -0.49
C VAL A 75 17.95 -2.51 -0.96
N PRO A 76 19.21 -3.05 -0.86
CA PRO A 76 19.56 -4.37 -1.41
C PRO A 76 18.73 -5.51 -0.85
N SER A 77 18.31 -5.43 0.43
CA SER A 77 17.46 -6.45 1.06
C SER A 77 16.08 -6.61 0.37
N LYS A 78 15.63 -5.62 -0.35
CA LYS A 78 14.38 -5.63 -1.13
C LYS A 78 14.64 -6.04 -2.58
N THR A 79 15.53 -5.34 -3.27
CA THR A 79 15.77 -5.55 -4.70
C THR A 79 16.35 -6.93 -5.00
N LEU A 80 17.21 -7.49 -4.12
CA LEU A 80 17.72 -8.86 -4.26
C LEU A 80 16.64 -9.94 -4.09
N GLN A 81 15.48 -9.60 -3.54
CA GLN A 81 14.30 -10.46 -3.48
C GLN A 81 13.32 -10.22 -4.64
N GLY A 82 13.62 -9.28 -5.54
CA GLY A 82 12.79 -8.95 -6.70
C GLY A 82 11.70 -7.91 -6.42
N PHE A 83 11.72 -7.22 -5.27
CA PHE A 83 10.82 -6.10 -5.02
C PHE A 83 11.26 -4.88 -5.82
N THR A 84 10.36 -4.34 -6.62
CA THR A 84 10.58 -3.16 -7.47
C THR A 84 9.68 -1.98 -7.10
N THR A 85 8.69 -2.22 -6.24
CA THR A 85 7.73 -1.20 -5.79
C THR A 85 7.43 -1.38 -4.32
N GLU A 86 7.50 -0.29 -3.58
CA GLU A 86 7.16 -0.19 -2.17
C GLU A 86 5.86 0.61 -2.01
N VAL A 87 4.88 0.06 -1.26
CA VAL A 87 3.69 0.80 -0.85
C VAL A 87 3.91 1.23 0.59
N ILE A 88 4.04 2.53 0.81
CA ILE A 88 4.38 3.16 2.09
C ILE A 88 3.19 3.87 2.73
N GLY A 89 3.39 4.49 3.90
CA GLY A 89 2.31 5.15 4.63
C GLY A 89 1.32 4.17 5.24
N LEU A 90 1.75 2.95 5.60
CA LEU A 90 0.90 1.91 6.16
C LEU A 90 0.69 2.10 7.66
N ASP A 91 -0.24 1.32 8.22
CA ASP A 91 -0.64 1.37 9.65
C ASP A 91 -1.07 2.78 10.11
N GLY A 92 -1.42 3.65 9.15
CA GLY A 92 -1.89 5.01 9.39
C GLY A 92 -0.80 5.98 9.86
N ILE A 93 0.47 5.65 9.72
CA ILE A 93 1.62 6.42 10.18
C ILE A 93 2.64 6.62 9.07
N SER A 94 3.17 7.85 8.95
CA SER A 94 4.24 8.21 8.02
C SER A 94 4.82 9.57 8.40
N TYR A 95 5.61 10.17 7.49
CA TYR A 95 6.21 11.48 7.66
C TYR A 95 5.44 12.62 6.98
N ALA A 96 4.33 12.32 6.30
CA ALA A 96 3.40 13.29 5.71
C ALA A 96 1.97 12.72 5.67
N PRO A 97 0.90 13.57 5.70
CA PRO A 97 0.97 15.02 5.82
C PRO A 97 1.32 15.47 7.25
N VAL A 98 1.97 16.61 7.37
CA VAL A 98 2.43 17.19 8.64
C VAL A 98 2.42 18.73 8.57
N ASN A 99 2.57 19.39 9.70
CA ASN A 99 3.07 20.77 9.80
C ASN A 99 4.38 20.75 10.59
N GLU A 100 5.04 21.89 10.76
CA GLU A 100 6.35 21.97 11.44
C GLU A 100 6.35 21.31 12.82
N GLN A 101 5.29 21.50 13.61
CA GLN A 101 5.17 20.90 14.94
C GLN A 101 4.98 19.38 14.83
N THR A 102 3.99 18.92 14.09
CA THR A 102 3.69 17.49 13.98
C THR A 102 4.79 16.71 13.27
N ALA A 103 5.56 17.33 12.36
CA ALA A 103 6.74 16.73 11.74
C ALA A 103 7.77 16.29 12.78
N ARG A 104 8.08 17.16 13.76
CA ARG A 104 9.02 16.85 14.86
C ARG A 104 8.52 15.68 15.71
N GLU A 105 7.21 15.67 16.00
CA GLU A 105 6.57 14.64 16.82
C GLU A 105 6.54 13.29 16.09
N TRP A 106 6.18 13.26 14.80
CA TRP A 106 6.15 12.04 14.00
C TRP A 106 7.55 11.48 13.74
N ILE A 107 8.54 12.32 13.43
CA ILE A 107 9.94 11.89 13.29
C ILE A 107 10.44 11.26 14.59
N PHE A 108 10.15 11.88 15.73
CA PHE A 108 10.52 11.31 17.04
C PHE A 108 9.83 9.97 17.29
N TYR A 109 8.53 9.88 17.01
CA TYR A 109 7.74 8.67 17.23
C TYR A 109 8.20 7.50 16.35
N LEU A 110 8.49 7.77 15.07
CA LEU A 110 8.85 6.75 14.08
C LEU A 110 10.36 6.44 14.05
N LYS A 111 11.19 7.19 14.78
CA LYS A 111 12.66 7.06 14.77
C LYS A 111 13.16 5.62 14.98
N ALA A 112 12.49 4.85 15.83
CA ALA A 112 12.88 3.48 16.12
C ALA A 112 12.42 2.49 15.04
N LEU A 113 11.50 2.89 14.17
CA LEU A 113 10.93 2.05 13.13
C LEU A 113 11.75 2.10 11.85
N ASP A 114 12.07 3.30 11.35
CA ASP A 114 12.76 3.49 10.08
C ASP A 114 13.93 4.49 10.10
N GLY A 115 14.25 5.02 11.27
CA GLY A 115 15.49 5.72 11.53
C GLY A 115 15.63 7.13 10.95
N LEU A 116 14.55 7.77 10.47
CA LEU A 116 14.60 9.18 10.03
C LEU A 116 14.97 10.09 11.22
N GLN A 117 15.80 11.08 10.97
CA GLN A 117 16.20 12.08 11.96
C GLN A 117 15.60 13.44 11.59
N LEU A 118 15.50 14.35 12.57
CA LEU A 118 15.01 15.70 12.31
C LEU A 118 15.88 16.46 11.32
N SER A 119 17.18 16.16 11.25
CA SER A 119 18.11 16.70 10.26
C SER A 119 17.82 16.27 8.83
N ASP A 120 17.05 15.19 8.63
CA ASP A 120 16.66 14.68 7.32
C ASP A 120 15.36 15.33 6.81
N TYR A 121 14.72 16.14 7.64
CA TYR A 121 13.48 16.84 7.28
C TYR A 121 13.76 18.06 6.42
N GLU A 122 13.24 18.08 5.21
CA GLU A 122 13.47 19.13 4.20
C GLU A 122 12.29 20.13 4.12
N GLY A 123 11.33 20.08 5.06
CA GLY A 123 10.25 21.06 5.16
C GLY A 123 8.99 20.70 4.38
N TRP A 124 8.82 19.44 3.94
CA TRP A 124 7.56 18.99 3.33
C TRP A 124 6.41 19.04 4.33
N GLU A 125 5.22 19.43 3.87
CA GLU A 125 4.00 19.44 4.67
C GLU A 125 2.94 18.48 4.10
N SER A 126 2.74 18.52 2.78
CA SER A 126 1.76 17.65 2.10
C SER A 126 2.36 16.29 1.72
N LEU A 127 1.45 15.35 1.44
CA LEU A 127 1.82 14.02 0.95
C LEU A 127 2.56 14.12 -0.40
N GLY A 128 2.09 15.01 -1.30
CA GLY A 128 2.72 15.23 -2.60
C GLY A 128 4.14 15.75 -2.50
N GLU A 129 4.42 16.69 -1.62
CA GLU A 129 5.77 17.20 -1.38
C GLU A 129 6.70 16.12 -0.85
N PHE A 130 6.23 15.29 0.10
CA PHE A 130 6.99 14.15 0.57
C PHE A 130 7.31 13.16 -0.55
N MET A 131 6.34 12.82 -1.39
CA MET A 131 6.55 11.93 -2.53
C MET A 131 7.53 12.54 -3.57
N GLN A 132 7.50 13.86 -3.78
CA GLN A 132 8.49 14.55 -4.62
C GLN A 132 9.91 14.42 -4.09
N CYS A 133 10.10 14.40 -2.77
CA CYS A 133 11.41 14.13 -2.18
C CYS A 133 11.95 12.73 -2.53
N LEU A 134 11.10 11.78 -2.86
CA LEU A 134 11.50 10.42 -3.26
C LEU A 134 11.74 10.29 -4.78
N GLU A 135 11.22 11.21 -5.59
CA GLU A 135 11.26 11.12 -7.04
C GLU A 135 12.69 11.16 -7.57
N GLY A 136 13.06 10.15 -8.37
CA GLY A 136 14.39 10.00 -8.94
C GLY A 136 15.50 9.66 -7.94
N ARG A 137 15.21 9.53 -6.65
CA ARG A 137 16.21 9.18 -5.60
C ARG A 137 16.39 7.69 -5.43
N ASN A 138 15.41 6.86 -5.81
CA ASN A 138 15.37 5.44 -5.52
C ASN A 138 15.37 4.58 -6.79
N VAL A 139 15.96 3.40 -6.70
CA VAL A 139 15.84 2.37 -7.75
C VAL A 139 14.49 1.65 -7.72
N GLN A 140 13.78 1.69 -6.58
CA GLN A 140 12.42 1.18 -6.45
C GLN A 140 11.40 2.29 -6.73
N ASN A 141 10.26 1.91 -7.27
CA ASN A 141 9.09 2.79 -7.30
C ASN A 141 8.47 2.88 -5.91
N ALA A 142 7.85 4.02 -5.63
CA ALA A 142 7.07 4.21 -4.41
C ALA A 142 5.63 4.58 -4.74
N ALA A 143 4.68 4.01 -4.01
CA ALA A 143 3.30 4.44 -3.93
C ALA A 143 2.94 4.62 -2.46
N THR A 144 1.97 5.47 -2.14
CA THR A 144 1.66 5.78 -0.74
C THR A 144 0.17 5.71 -0.46
N HIS A 145 -0.19 5.34 0.76
CA HIS A 145 -1.49 5.63 1.35
C HIS A 145 -1.46 7.00 2.05
N VAL A 146 -2.64 7.61 2.23
CA VAL A 146 -2.81 8.69 3.20
C VAL A 146 -2.79 8.10 4.60
N PRO A 147 -1.82 8.43 5.46
CA PRO A 147 -1.73 7.87 6.81
C PRO A 147 -2.67 8.59 7.76
N TYR A 148 -3.67 7.89 8.30
CA TYR A 148 -4.75 8.52 9.04
C TYR A 148 -4.32 9.18 10.36
N ALA A 149 -3.34 8.62 11.07
CA ALA A 149 -2.85 9.24 12.29
C ALA A 149 -2.21 10.61 12.04
N ASN A 150 -1.49 10.77 10.92
CA ASN A 150 -0.94 12.06 10.52
C ASN A 150 -2.08 13.06 10.27
N VAL A 151 -3.08 12.67 9.47
CA VAL A 151 -4.26 13.51 9.17
C VAL A 151 -4.99 13.91 10.46
N ARG A 152 -5.27 12.94 11.33
CA ARG A 152 -6.00 13.18 12.58
C ARG A 152 -5.21 14.08 13.52
N SER A 153 -3.88 13.91 13.60
CA SER A 153 -3.03 14.77 14.45
C SER A 153 -2.98 16.23 13.98
N LEU A 154 -3.12 16.49 12.69
CA LEU A 154 -3.22 17.86 12.17
C LEU A 154 -4.51 18.57 12.62
N ALA A 155 -5.64 17.85 12.68
CA ALA A 155 -6.93 18.42 13.06
C ALA A 155 -7.16 18.44 14.58
N CYS A 156 -6.70 17.40 15.30
CA CYS A 156 -7.06 17.15 16.71
C CYS A 156 -5.85 17.15 17.65
N GLY A 157 -4.62 17.29 17.12
CA GLY A 157 -3.41 17.03 17.88
C GLY A 157 -3.32 15.56 18.34
N PHE A 158 -2.48 15.30 19.33
CA PHE A 158 -2.27 13.94 19.89
C PHE A 158 -3.24 13.60 21.03
N GLY A 159 -4.29 14.39 21.21
CA GLY A 159 -5.28 14.23 22.28
C GLY A 159 -6.24 13.05 22.05
N ARG A 160 -7.02 12.75 23.12
CA ARG A 160 -7.99 11.64 23.19
C ARG A 160 -9.41 12.05 22.77
N GLY A 161 -9.62 13.29 22.34
CA GLY A 161 -10.94 13.80 22.01
C GLY A 161 -11.60 13.09 20.82
N SER A 162 -12.92 13.04 20.83
CA SER A 162 -13.71 12.77 19.63
C SER A 162 -13.56 13.94 18.63
N VAL A 163 -13.71 13.63 17.38
CA VAL A 163 -13.67 14.64 16.29
C VAL A 163 -15.01 15.38 16.27
N ASP A 164 -14.96 16.71 16.24
CA ASP A 164 -16.16 17.54 16.01
C ASP A 164 -16.37 17.77 14.51
N ASP A 165 -17.50 18.42 14.15
CA ASP A 165 -17.87 18.66 12.74
C ASP A 165 -16.86 19.55 11.99
N TYR A 166 -16.17 20.46 12.67
CA TYR A 166 -15.15 21.30 12.06
C TYR A 166 -13.88 20.49 11.78
N GLN A 167 -13.42 19.73 12.76
CA GLN A 167 -12.26 18.84 12.65
C GLN A 167 -12.50 17.75 11.60
N MET A 168 -13.73 17.19 11.51
CA MET A 168 -14.09 16.23 10.48
C MET A 168 -13.99 16.81 9.08
N ARG A 169 -14.41 18.07 8.88
CA ARG A 169 -14.23 18.73 7.57
C ARG A 169 -12.74 18.87 7.24
N GLN A 170 -11.91 19.32 8.18
CA GLN A 170 -10.45 19.42 7.97
C GLN A 170 -9.83 18.05 7.62
N ILE A 171 -10.20 17.00 8.34
CA ILE A 171 -9.74 15.63 8.08
C ILE A 171 -10.10 15.20 6.65
N LYS A 172 -11.36 15.40 6.25
CA LYS A 172 -11.84 15.03 4.90
C LYS A 172 -11.13 15.83 3.80
N ASP A 173 -10.86 17.12 4.04
CA ASP A 173 -10.13 17.96 3.08
C ASP A 173 -8.67 17.50 2.90
N VAL A 174 -7.97 17.18 3.98
CA VAL A 174 -6.60 16.65 3.92
C VAL A 174 -6.55 15.27 3.25
N VAL A 175 -7.51 14.39 3.54
CA VAL A 175 -7.60 13.09 2.87
C VAL A 175 -7.87 13.27 1.37
N ARG A 176 -8.80 14.16 0.99
CA ARG A 176 -9.08 14.48 -0.41
C ARG A 176 -7.83 14.99 -1.12
N GLN A 177 -7.13 15.93 -0.51
CA GLN A 177 -5.87 16.45 -1.05
C GLN A 177 -4.84 15.31 -1.27
N GLY A 178 -4.67 14.42 -0.31
CA GLY A 178 -3.75 13.27 -0.44
C GLY A 178 -4.14 12.34 -1.59
N MET A 179 -5.45 12.08 -1.77
CA MET A 179 -5.95 11.28 -2.89
C MET A 179 -5.75 11.98 -4.24
N GLU A 180 -5.97 13.29 -4.32
CA GLU A 180 -5.70 14.11 -5.52
C GLU A 180 -4.19 14.15 -5.86
N GLN A 181 -3.32 14.07 -4.86
CA GLN A 181 -1.87 13.99 -5.01
C GLN A 181 -1.37 12.59 -5.39
N GLY A 182 -2.26 11.62 -5.59
CA GLY A 182 -1.94 10.31 -6.14
C GLY A 182 -1.81 9.18 -5.12
N ALA A 183 -2.28 9.37 -3.88
CA ALA A 183 -2.35 8.27 -2.93
C ALA A 183 -3.25 7.14 -3.44
N VAL A 184 -2.86 5.88 -3.17
CA VAL A 184 -3.63 4.70 -3.58
C VAL A 184 -4.80 4.39 -2.65
N GLY A 185 -4.90 5.09 -1.53
CA GLY A 185 -5.97 4.92 -0.55
C GLY A 185 -5.64 5.56 0.79
N LEU A 186 -6.35 5.12 1.82
CA LEU A 186 -6.15 5.50 3.22
C LEU A 186 -5.58 4.32 4.00
N SER A 187 -4.70 4.56 4.94
CA SER A 187 -4.27 3.53 5.89
C SER A 187 -4.60 3.91 7.33
N THR A 188 -4.87 2.90 8.17
CA THR A 188 -5.03 3.06 9.61
C THR A 188 -4.28 1.99 10.39
N GLY A 189 -3.91 2.31 11.63
CA GLY A 189 -3.45 1.35 12.62
C GLY A 189 -4.17 1.61 13.94
N LEU A 190 -5.34 0.96 14.10
CA LEU A 190 -6.33 1.30 15.14
C LEU A 190 -5.91 0.92 16.57
N ASP A 191 -4.72 0.34 16.74
CA ASP A 191 -4.08 0.11 18.04
C ASP A 191 -3.06 1.19 18.41
N TYR A 192 -2.76 2.12 17.46
CA TYR A 192 -1.74 3.15 17.63
C TYR A 192 -2.35 4.53 17.90
N ILE A 193 -1.55 5.39 18.56
CA ILE A 193 -1.88 6.79 18.80
C ILE A 193 -1.98 7.49 17.44
N VAL A 194 -2.78 8.42 17.23
CA VAL A 194 -3.93 9.07 17.80
C VAL A 194 -5.22 8.43 17.30
N GLN A 195 -5.10 7.59 16.27
CA GLN A 195 -6.18 6.95 15.52
C GLN A 195 -6.89 5.85 16.31
N CYS A 196 -6.29 5.36 17.40
CA CYS A 196 -6.96 4.44 18.30
C CYS A 196 -8.20 5.05 19.00
N PHE A 197 -8.35 6.38 18.97
CA PHE A 197 -9.50 7.10 19.51
C PHE A 197 -10.61 7.33 18.49
N ALA A 198 -10.35 7.05 17.20
CA ALA A 198 -11.36 7.10 16.15
C ALA A 198 -12.40 6.00 16.36
N ASP A 199 -13.67 6.34 16.25
CA ASP A 199 -14.75 5.37 16.22
C ASP A 199 -15.07 4.92 14.78
N THR A 200 -15.98 3.98 14.67
CA THR A 200 -16.36 3.41 13.36
C THR A 200 -17.04 4.44 12.46
N ASP A 201 -17.82 5.38 13.02
CA ASP A 201 -18.53 6.40 12.26
C ASP A 201 -17.56 7.43 11.68
N GLU A 202 -16.58 7.89 12.47
CA GLU A 202 -15.47 8.73 12.02
C GLU A 202 -14.76 8.08 10.81
N LEU A 203 -14.40 6.79 10.92
CA LEU A 203 -13.70 6.07 9.87
C LEU A 203 -14.55 5.86 8.61
N VAL A 204 -15.86 5.65 8.76
CA VAL A 204 -16.78 5.54 7.61
C VAL A 204 -16.86 6.87 6.86
N GLU A 205 -16.96 8.01 7.55
CA GLU A 205 -17.00 9.32 6.91
C GLU A 205 -15.74 9.62 6.11
N VAL A 206 -14.58 9.28 6.67
CA VAL A 206 -13.30 9.46 5.98
C VAL A 206 -13.17 8.51 4.78
N CYS A 207 -13.56 7.25 4.96
CA CYS A 207 -13.53 6.26 3.89
C CYS A 207 -14.51 6.56 2.74
N ASN A 208 -15.60 7.32 2.98
CA ASN A 208 -16.45 7.81 1.89
C ASN A 208 -15.65 8.68 0.91
N VAL A 209 -14.77 9.55 1.40
CA VAL A 209 -13.90 10.37 0.54
C VAL A 209 -12.98 9.47 -0.29
N VAL A 210 -12.36 8.46 0.32
CA VAL A 210 -11.46 7.52 -0.38
C VAL A 210 -12.20 6.74 -1.47
N ALA A 211 -13.44 6.35 -1.20
CA ALA A 211 -14.28 5.62 -2.14
C ALA A 211 -14.64 6.43 -3.40
N GLU A 212 -14.76 7.77 -3.29
CA GLU A 212 -14.97 8.66 -4.44
C GLU A 212 -13.85 8.53 -5.48
N PHE A 213 -12.62 8.28 -5.04
CA PHE A 213 -11.45 8.08 -5.89
C PHE A 213 -11.24 6.61 -6.30
N GLY A 214 -12.08 5.68 -5.83
CA GLY A 214 -11.89 4.24 -6.06
C GLY A 214 -10.70 3.65 -5.29
N GLY A 215 -10.20 4.36 -4.28
CA GLY A 215 -9.06 3.97 -3.47
C GLY A 215 -9.29 2.77 -2.56
N LEU A 216 -8.25 2.41 -1.81
CA LEU A 216 -8.24 1.31 -0.85
C LEU A 216 -8.28 1.85 0.59
N TYR A 217 -8.88 1.08 1.50
CA TYR A 217 -8.72 1.24 2.94
C TYR A 217 -7.87 0.10 3.47
N ALA A 218 -6.60 0.38 3.80
CA ALA A 218 -5.68 -0.57 4.40
C ALA A 218 -5.68 -0.39 5.92
N THR A 219 -5.80 -1.49 6.70
CA THR A 219 -5.90 -1.35 8.16
C THR A 219 -5.13 -2.42 8.93
N HIS A 220 -4.25 -1.95 9.82
CA HIS A 220 -3.95 -2.66 11.06
C HIS A 220 -5.18 -2.52 11.95
N MET A 221 -5.97 -3.58 12.01
CA MET A 221 -7.23 -3.58 12.74
C MET A 221 -7.02 -3.33 14.24
N ARG A 222 -8.10 -3.01 14.96
CA ARG A 222 -8.11 -2.83 16.42
C ARG A 222 -7.96 -4.18 17.15
N TYR A 223 -6.80 -4.83 17.00
CA TYR A 223 -6.54 -6.18 17.53
C TYR A 223 -6.71 -6.28 19.04
N LYS A 224 -6.42 -5.18 19.78
CA LYS A 224 -6.63 -5.11 21.25
C LYS A 224 -8.08 -5.31 21.67
N SER A 225 -9.03 -5.07 20.76
CA SER A 225 -10.46 -5.34 21.03
C SER A 225 -10.87 -6.80 20.76
N GLY A 226 -9.94 -7.62 20.26
CA GLY A 226 -10.16 -8.99 19.80
C GLY A 226 -10.31 -9.08 18.29
N THR A 227 -9.67 -10.07 17.67
CA THR A 227 -9.54 -10.21 16.20
C THR A 227 -10.90 -10.21 15.49
N MET A 228 -11.88 -10.97 15.98
CA MET A 228 -13.19 -11.06 15.32
C MET A 228 -14.01 -9.77 15.44
N ARG A 229 -13.89 -9.03 16.53
CA ARG A 229 -14.53 -7.73 16.70
C ARG A 229 -13.91 -6.70 15.75
N ALA A 230 -12.58 -6.66 15.70
CA ALA A 230 -11.83 -5.79 14.80
C ALA A 230 -12.13 -6.09 13.31
N LEU A 231 -12.24 -7.36 12.94
CA LEU A 231 -12.61 -7.76 11.59
C LEU A 231 -14.01 -7.29 11.22
N ARG A 232 -15.00 -7.43 12.11
CA ARG A 232 -16.35 -6.91 11.88
C ARG A 232 -16.37 -5.40 11.72
N GLU A 233 -15.57 -4.66 12.50
CA GLU A 233 -15.40 -3.20 12.35
C GLU A 233 -14.86 -2.87 10.96
N ALA A 234 -13.80 -3.53 10.49
CA ALA A 234 -13.23 -3.29 9.17
C ALA A 234 -14.22 -3.60 8.02
N VAL A 235 -14.97 -4.71 8.13
CA VAL A 235 -16.03 -5.08 7.18
C VAL A 235 -17.17 -4.04 7.19
N GLU A 236 -17.58 -3.57 8.36
CA GLU A 236 -18.64 -2.56 8.50
C GLU A 236 -18.23 -1.23 7.89
N ILE A 237 -16.98 -0.80 8.09
CA ILE A 237 -16.42 0.41 7.45
C ILE A 237 -16.51 0.25 5.93
N GLY A 238 -16.03 -0.87 5.37
CA GLY A 238 -16.09 -1.11 3.93
C GLY A 238 -17.51 -1.17 3.37
N ARG A 239 -18.43 -1.84 4.10
CA ARG A 239 -19.82 -1.97 3.70
C ARG A 239 -20.55 -0.62 3.66
N ARG A 240 -20.34 0.24 4.67
CA ARG A 240 -21.03 1.53 4.79
C ARG A 240 -20.46 2.57 3.84
N SER A 241 -19.13 2.62 3.68
CA SER A 241 -18.45 3.60 2.81
C SER A 241 -18.37 3.17 1.35
N GLY A 242 -18.46 1.88 1.05
CA GLY A 242 -18.23 1.33 -0.28
C GLY A 242 -16.75 1.23 -0.68
N VAL A 243 -15.80 1.57 0.22
CA VAL A 243 -14.37 1.44 -0.02
C VAL A 243 -13.94 -0.03 -0.07
N LYS A 244 -12.94 -0.35 -0.87
CA LYS A 244 -12.31 -1.68 -0.85
C LYS A 244 -11.42 -1.80 0.37
N VAL A 245 -11.57 -2.86 1.15
CA VAL A 245 -10.80 -3.06 2.38
C VAL A 245 -9.65 -4.02 2.16
N HIS A 246 -8.46 -3.63 2.63
CA HIS A 246 -7.27 -4.45 2.76
C HIS A 246 -6.93 -4.60 4.25
N ILE A 247 -6.95 -5.82 4.76
CA ILE A 247 -6.56 -6.12 6.13
C ILE A 247 -5.07 -6.43 6.14
N SER A 248 -4.32 -5.59 6.84
CA SER A 248 -2.86 -5.73 6.99
C SER A 248 -2.53 -6.87 7.95
N HIS A 249 -1.43 -7.60 7.65
CA HIS A 249 -0.78 -8.61 8.52
C HIS A 249 -1.76 -9.35 9.44
N PHE A 250 -2.77 -9.99 8.85
CA PHE A 250 -3.77 -10.76 9.60
C PHE A 250 -3.09 -11.80 10.51
N LYS A 251 -3.23 -11.63 11.83
CA LYS A 251 -2.51 -12.41 12.86
C LYS A 251 -3.36 -13.55 13.41
N GLY A 252 -2.69 -14.69 13.65
CA GLY A 252 -3.25 -15.86 14.33
C GLY A 252 -3.63 -16.98 13.38
N VAL A 253 -2.89 -18.10 13.40
CA VAL A 253 -3.08 -19.24 12.48
C VAL A 253 -4.43 -19.91 12.71
N ASP A 254 -4.85 -20.08 13.98
CA ASP A 254 -6.14 -20.68 14.32
C ASP A 254 -7.30 -19.68 14.14
N ALA A 255 -7.06 -18.41 14.47
CA ALA A 255 -8.02 -17.34 14.24
C ALA A 255 -8.19 -17.04 12.74
N ALA A 256 -7.16 -17.23 11.90
CA ALA A 256 -7.26 -17.00 10.47
C ALA A 256 -8.16 -18.02 9.77
N ALA A 257 -8.05 -19.30 10.12
CA ALA A 257 -8.91 -20.35 9.53
C ALA A 257 -10.38 -20.17 9.95
N VAL A 258 -10.62 -19.82 11.22
CA VAL A 258 -11.97 -19.53 11.74
C VAL A 258 -12.50 -18.23 11.13
N ALA A 259 -11.65 -17.20 10.99
CA ALA A 259 -12.05 -15.91 10.45
C ALA A 259 -12.37 -15.98 8.95
N VAL A 260 -11.63 -16.74 8.14
CA VAL A 260 -11.93 -16.90 6.70
C VAL A 260 -13.31 -17.53 6.52
N ASN A 261 -13.63 -18.60 7.27
CA ASN A 261 -14.95 -19.22 7.21
C ASN A 261 -16.06 -18.26 7.70
N GLN A 262 -15.79 -17.42 8.71
CA GLN A 262 -16.79 -16.47 9.23
C GLN A 262 -16.88 -15.18 8.39
N ILE A 263 -15.85 -14.83 7.60
CA ILE A 263 -15.92 -13.74 6.62
C ILE A 263 -16.90 -14.11 5.49
N GLU A 264 -16.91 -15.38 5.05
CA GLU A 264 -17.86 -15.86 4.06
C GLU A 264 -19.31 -15.71 4.54
N ASP A 265 -19.54 -15.91 5.84
CA ASP A 265 -20.86 -15.69 6.48
C ASP A 265 -21.25 -14.20 6.62
N LEU A 266 -20.25 -13.30 6.66
CA LEU A 266 -20.45 -11.84 6.80
C LEU A 266 -20.64 -11.13 5.46
N LEU A 267 -20.28 -11.77 4.35
CA LEU A 267 -20.33 -11.17 3.01
C LEU A 267 -21.40 -11.84 2.16
N PRO A 268 -22.27 -11.08 1.49
CA PRO A 268 -23.39 -11.63 0.71
C PRO A 268 -22.99 -12.33 -0.60
N ARG A 269 -21.68 -12.50 -0.89
CA ARG A 269 -21.15 -13.25 -2.06
C ARG A 269 -19.69 -13.70 -1.85
N PRO A 270 -19.22 -14.75 -2.58
CA PRO A 270 -17.91 -15.35 -2.35
C PRO A 270 -16.77 -14.36 -2.52
N ILE A 271 -15.87 -14.39 -1.56
CA ILE A 271 -14.59 -13.67 -1.57
C ILE A 271 -13.65 -14.44 -2.50
N ASP A 272 -12.99 -13.73 -3.40
CA ASP A 272 -11.79 -14.26 -4.05
C ASP A 272 -10.62 -14.18 -3.06
N ALA A 273 -10.75 -14.91 -1.96
CA ALA A 273 -9.75 -15.02 -0.91
C ALA A 273 -8.70 -16.04 -1.33
N ARG A 274 -7.76 -15.62 -2.16
CA ARG A 274 -6.52 -16.37 -2.34
C ARG A 274 -5.51 -15.90 -1.31
N PRO A 275 -5.13 -16.73 -0.32
CA PRO A 275 -4.06 -16.39 0.60
C PRO A 275 -2.76 -16.29 -0.21
N ARG A 276 -2.22 -15.09 -0.36
CA ARG A 276 -0.85 -14.91 -0.86
C ARG A 276 0.07 -15.10 0.34
N SER A 277 0.72 -16.27 0.40
CA SER A 277 1.67 -16.61 1.45
C SER A 277 3.00 -15.89 1.20
N CYS A 278 3.40 -15.02 2.12
CA CYS A 278 4.81 -14.66 2.24
C CYS A 278 5.54 -15.83 2.94
N ALA A 279 6.57 -16.37 2.32
CA ALA A 279 7.40 -17.42 2.90
C ALA A 279 8.34 -16.82 3.95
N GLY A 280 8.04 -17.01 5.23
CA GLY A 280 8.87 -16.63 6.37
C GLY A 280 8.23 -17.11 7.68
N PRO A 281 8.95 -17.18 8.82
CA PRO A 281 8.43 -17.74 10.08
C PRO A 281 7.28 -16.91 10.70
N ALA A 282 7.00 -15.70 10.22
CA ALA A 282 5.78 -14.97 10.48
C ALA A 282 4.96 -14.94 9.19
N ARG A 283 3.91 -15.77 9.09
CA ARG A 283 3.00 -15.76 7.94
C ARG A 283 2.21 -14.46 7.96
N CYS A 284 2.58 -13.52 7.10
CA CYS A 284 1.78 -12.33 6.82
C CYS A 284 0.75 -12.71 5.74
N VAL A 285 -0.52 -12.69 6.08
CA VAL A 285 -1.63 -12.93 5.15
C VAL A 285 -2.33 -11.60 4.92
N SER A 286 -2.36 -11.15 3.66
CA SER A 286 -3.16 -10.00 3.25
C SER A 286 -4.46 -10.50 2.62
N VAL A 287 -5.60 -10.05 3.13
CA VAL A 287 -6.93 -10.42 2.64
C VAL A 287 -7.56 -9.21 1.97
N PHE A 288 -7.93 -9.35 0.70
CA PHE A 288 -8.67 -8.35 -0.07
C PHE A 288 -10.15 -8.66 -0.07
N ILE A 289 -10.97 -7.75 0.42
CA ILE A 289 -12.42 -7.84 0.40
C ILE A 289 -12.95 -6.95 -0.74
N ARG A 290 -13.47 -7.55 -1.82
CA ARG A 290 -14.15 -6.82 -2.90
C ARG A 290 -15.64 -6.76 -2.65
N HIS A 291 -16.19 -5.57 -2.49
CA HIS A 291 -17.62 -5.34 -2.68
C HIS A 291 -17.89 -5.16 -4.18
N HIS A 292 -18.62 -6.10 -4.80
CA HIS A 292 -19.09 -5.93 -6.17
C HIS A 292 -20.22 -4.91 -6.21
N ARG A 293 -19.93 -3.66 -6.58
CA ARG A 293 -20.88 -2.87 -7.35
C ARG A 293 -20.54 -3.06 -8.82
N THR A 294 -21.52 -3.50 -9.60
CA THR A 294 -21.44 -3.64 -11.05
C THR A 294 -21.15 -2.28 -11.68
N SER A 295 -19.89 -2.02 -12.01
CA SER A 295 -19.51 -1.12 -13.09
C SER A 295 -18.16 -1.59 -13.62
N GLN A 296 -18.23 -2.20 -14.81
CA GLN A 296 -17.05 -2.52 -15.62
C GLN A 296 -16.37 -1.20 -16.02
N ARG A 297 -15.22 -0.91 -15.44
CA ARG A 297 -14.15 -0.19 -16.14
C ARG A 297 -12.84 -0.91 -15.80
N ALA A 298 -12.32 -1.56 -16.84
CA ALA A 298 -11.03 -2.21 -16.82
C ALA A 298 -9.92 -1.18 -16.61
N TRP A 299 -8.96 -1.54 -15.82
CA TRP A 299 -7.67 -0.86 -15.78
C TRP A 299 -6.97 -1.10 -17.13
N ARG A 300 -6.75 -0.04 -17.88
CA ARG A 300 -5.80 0.01 -19.00
C ARG A 300 -4.53 0.66 -18.52
#